data_f41205086ab3d1a133baf57448d3b149
#
_entry.id   f41205086ab3d1a133baf57448d3b149
#
_cell.length_a   1.000
_cell.length_b   1.000
_cell.length_c   1.000
_cell.angle_alpha   90.00
_cell.angle_beta   90.00
_cell.angle_gamma   90.00
#
_symmetry.space_group_name_H-M   'P 1'
#
loop_
_entity.id
_entity.type
_entity.pdbx_description
1 polymer ?
#
loop_
_entity_poly.entity_id
_entity_poly.type
_entity_poly.pdbx_seq_one_letter_code
_entity_poly.pdbx_strand_id
1 'polypeptide(L)'
;MSVEQARFNMVEQQIRTWEVLDQDVLDLLYVVRREEFVPAEYRAFAFSDLEIPLYEGAGEGERMMQPKVEARILQELAVKKSEHVLEVGTGSGYLTALLAARGHYVHSVEISPKLKAFGEENLRRGGVENATVQLGDAAQGWRTHAPYDVIVLTGSTPILPQTLVLQLKAGGRLFAVVGDPPVMEARLITCVGEGSHHTTDLFETCLAPLKNALQPARFEF
;
A
#
# COMPACT_ATOMS: atom_id res chain seq x y z
N MET A 1 21.70 -18.82 7.54
CA MET A 1 20.57 -18.95 6.58
C MET A 1 20.87 -17.98 5.44
N SER A 2 20.73 -18.40 4.17
CA SER A 2 20.93 -17.50 3.04
C SER A 2 19.75 -16.52 2.88
N VAL A 3 19.93 -15.44 2.13
CA VAL A 3 18.86 -14.48 1.84
C VAL A 3 17.72 -15.16 1.06
N GLU A 4 18.05 -16.03 0.11
CA GLU A 4 17.06 -16.78 -0.66
C GLU A 4 16.22 -17.71 0.24
N GLN A 5 16.85 -18.38 1.19
CA GLN A 5 16.14 -19.23 2.15
C GLN A 5 15.24 -18.41 3.08
N ALA A 6 15.69 -17.24 3.52
CA ALA A 6 14.89 -16.35 4.35
C ALA A 6 13.66 -15.83 3.58
N ARG A 7 13.84 -15.45 2.31
CA ARG A 7 12.74 -15.02 1.43
C ARG A 7 11.76 -16.16 1.18
N PHE A 8 12.26 -17.36 0.88
CA PHE A 8 11.43 -18.57 0.72
C PHE A 8 10.58 -18.83 1.97
N ASN A 9 11.19 -18.79 3.16
CA ASN A 9 10.47 -18.98 4.42
C ASN A 9 9.40 -17.91 4.65
N MET A 10 9.68 -16.64 4.33
CA MET A 10 8.70 -15.55 4.40
C MET A 10 7.50 -15.85 3.49
N VAL A 11 7.73 -16.20 2.24
CA VAL A 11 6.65 -16.47 1.27
C VAL A 11 5.83 -17.69 1.68
N GLU A 12 6.47 -18.82 1.99
CA GLU A 12 5.76 -20.09 2.21
C GLU A 12 5.18 -20.22 3.63
N GLN A 13 5.83 -19.66 4.64
CA GLN A 13 5.45 -19.88 6.03
C GLN A 13 4.73 -18.69 6.70
N GLN A 14 4.85 -17.48 6.13
CA GLN A 14 4.19 -16.30 6.67
C GLN A 14 3.09 -15.80 5.73
N ILE A 15 3.40 -15.63 4.44
CA ILE A 15 2.49 -14.99 3.47
C ILE A 15 1.43 -15.97 2.99
N ARG A 16 1.83 -17.15 2.51
CA ARG A 16 0.90 -18.17 2.02
C ARG A 16 -0.09 -18.63 3.10
N THR A 17 0.36 -18.76 4.33
CA THR A 17 -0.48 -19.16 5.47
C THR A 17 -1.48 -18.08 5.88
N TRP A 18 -1.33 -16.87 5.38
CA TRP A 18 -2.24 -15.74 5.61
C TRP A 18 -3.18 -15.52 4.40
N GLU A 19 -3.54 -16.64 3.75
CA GLU A 19 -4.51 -16.71 2.64
C GLU A 19 -4.08 -15.95 1.36
N VAL A 20 -2.79 -15.73 1.16
CA VAL A 20 -2.27 -15.27 -0.13
C VAL A 20 -2.02 -16.49 -1.00
N LEU A 21 -2.96 -16.77 -1.93
CA LEU A 21 -2.96 -17.99 -2.75
C LEU A 21 -2.73 -17.70 -4.24
N ASP A 22 -2.79 -16.44 -4.66
CA ASP A 22 -2.48 -16.03 -6.04
C ASP A 22 -1.00 -16.29 -6.33
N GLN A 23 -0.73 -17.25 -7.23
CA GLN A 23 0.64 -17.67 -7.55
C GLN A 23 1.46 -16.55 -8.18
N ASP A 24 0.83 -15.68 -9.00
CA ASP A 24 1.51 -14.54 -9.62
C ASP A 24 1.95 -13.52 -8.55
N VAL A 25 1.17 -13.35 -7.48
CA VAL A 25 1.55 -12.52 -6.33
C VAL A 25 2.73 -13.14 -5.60
N LEU A 26 2.67 -14.44 -5.29
CA LEU A 26 3.75 -15.14 -4.59
C LEU A 26 5.05 -15.13 -5.40
N ASP A 27 4.98 -15.37 -6.71
CA ASP A 27 6.15 -15.36 -7.60
C ASP A 27 6.77 -13.95 -7.68
N LEU A 28 5.94 -12.91 -7.67
CA LEU A 28 6.41 -11.52 -7.70
C LEU A 28 7.24 -11.15 -6.46
N LEU A 29 6.93 -11.72 -5.29
CA LEU A 29 7.71 -11.48 -4.06
C LEU A 29 9.13 -12.07 -4.12
N TYR A 30 9.41 -12.98 -5.04
CA TYR A 30 10.77 -13.45 -5.33
C TYR A 30 11.51 -12.52 -6.29
N VAL A 31 10.79 -11.84 -7.18
CA VAL A 31 11.34 -10.94 -8.21
C VAL A 31 11.62 -9.56 -7.63
N VAL A 32 10.63 -8.96 -6.96
CA VAL A 32 10.78 -7.66 -6.29
C VAL A 32 11.35 -7.89 -4.90
N ARG A 33 12.65 -7.66 -4.76
CA ARG A 33 13.43 -7.99 -3.58
C ARG A 33 13.17 -7.01 -2.44
N ARG A 34 12.35 -7.43 -1.46
CA ARG A 34 11.95 -6.59 -0.32
C ARG A 34 13.13 -5.97 0.43
N GLU A 35 14.21 -6.74 0.62
CA GLU A 35 15.42 -6.29 1.34
C GLU A 35 16.15 -5.11 0.68
N GLU A 36 15.88 -4.84 -0.59
CA GLU A 36 16.45 -3.70 -1.31
C GLU A 36 15.70 -2.39 -1.03
N PHE A 37 14.47 -2.47 -0.48
CA PHE A 37 13.61 -1.35 -0.11
C PHE A 37 13.66 -1.03 1.39
N VAL A 38 14.30 -1.86 2.18
CA VAL A 38 14.47 -1.66 3.62
C VAL A 38 15.71 -0.82 3.89
N PRO A 39 15.67 0.16 4.84
CA PRO A 39 16.86 0.90 5.26
C PRO A 39 17.99 -0.05 5.71
N ALA A 40 19.23 0.33 5.44
CA ALA A 40 20.40 -0.55 5.64
C ALA A 40 20.51 -1.10 7.07
N GLU A 41 20.19 -0.26 8.06
CA GLU A 41 20.22 -0.59 9.50
C GLU A 41 19.16 -1.63 9.90
N TYR A 42 18.05 -1.74 9.14
CA TYR A 42 16.95 -2.67 9.41
C TYR A 42 16.88 -3.83 8.44
N ARG A 43 17.83 -3.96 7.51
CA ARG A 43 17.80 -4.98 6.44
C ARG A 43 17.71 -6.40 6.96
N ALA A 44 18.25 -6.67 8.14
CA ALA A 44 18.16 -7.99 8.78
C ALA A 44 16.70 -8.42 9.08
N PHE A 45 15.77 -7.46 9.18
CA PHE A 45 14.35 -7.70 9.46
C PHE A 45 13.48 -7.77 8.20
N ALA A 46 14.06 -7.63 7.00
CA ALA A 46 13.30 -7.57 5.74
C ALA A 46 12.33 -8.72 5.53
N PHE A 47 12.64 -9.90 6.07
CA PHE A 47 11.84 -11.13 5.92
C PHE A 47 11.04 -11.52 7.18
N SER A 48 10.99 -10.63 8.17
CA SER A 48 10.22 -10.84 9.39
C SER A 48 8.81 -10.27 9.25
N ASP A 49 7.84 -10.93 9.88
CA ASP A 49 6.44 -10.48 9.90
C ASP A 49 6.24 -9.33 10.89
N LEU A 50 6.83 -8.19 10.60
CA LEU A 50 6.76 -6.98 11.41
C LEU A 50 6.81 -5.71 10.55
N GLU A 51 6.37 -4.60 11.11
CA GLU A 51 6.55 -3.27 10.53
C GLU A 51 7.99 -2.79 10.75
N ILE A 52 8.61 -2.28 9.69
CA ILE A 52 10.01 -1.83 9.70
C ILE A 52 10.06 -0.32 9.69
N PRO A 53 10.74 0.35 10.65
CA PRO A 53 10.97 1.79 10.60
C PRO A 53 11.67 2.20 9.29
N LEU A 54 11.23 3.30 8.68
CA LEU A 54 11.82 3.78 7.42
C LEU A 54 13.08 4.63 7.64
N TYR A 55 13.40 4.95 8.89
CA TYR A 55 14.64 5.58 9.34
C TYR A 55 14.72 5.56 10.88
N GLU A 56 15.89 5.86 11.41
CA GLU A 56 16.07 5.96 12.87
C GLU A 56 15.23 7.10 13.47
N GLY A 57 14.41 6.76 14.47
CA GLY A 57 13.46 7.70 15.09
C GLY A 57 12.16 7.91 14.32
N ALA A 58 11.88 7.06 13.31
CA ALA A 58 10.61 7.09 12.58
C ALA A 58 9.41 6.92 13.51
N GLY A 59 8.36 7.72 13.31
CA GLY A 59 7.09 7.60 13.98
C GLY A 59 6.28 6.37 13.55
N GLU A 60 5.12 6.15 14.18
CA GLU A 60 4.26 5.00 13.86
C GLU A 60 3.82 5.00 12.38
N GLY A 61 3.46 6.15 11.81
CA GLY A 61 3.07 6.28 10.40
C GLY A 61 4.22 6.33 9.41
N GLU A 62 5.45 6.06 9.83
CA GLU A 62 6.65 6.11 8.98
C GLU A 62 7.37 4.76 8.99
N ARG A 63 6.57 3.71 8.84
CA ARG A 63 7.01 2.32 8.82
C ARG A 63 6.59 1.63 7.53
N MET A 64 7.41 0.70 7.06
CA MET A 64 7.06 -0.24 6.02
C MET A 64 6.10 -1.27 6.59
N MET A 65 5.02 -1.58 5.90
CA MET A 65 4.02 -2.56 6.33
C MET A 65 4.62 -3.97 6.49
N GLN A 66 3.93 -4.82 7.23
CA GLN A 66 4.24 -6.25 7.29
C GLN A 66 4.14 -6.87 5.89
N PRO A 67 5.04 -7.79 5.51
CA PRO A 67 5.06 -8.36 4.16
C PRO A 67 3.78 -9.11 3.78
N LYS A 68 3.11 -9.74 4.74
CA LYS A 68 1.82 -10.41 4.52
C LYS A 68 0.70 -9.43 4.17
N VAL A 69 0.71 -8.22 4.76
CA VAL A 69 -0.29 -7.17 4.48
C VAL A 69 -0.10 -6.64 3.05
N GLU A 70 1.14 -6.35 2.65
CA GLU A 70 1.44 -5.88 1.29
C GLU A 70 1.06 -6.93 0.23
N ALA A 71 1.35 -8.20 0.49
CA ALA A 71 0.98 -9.30 -0.40
C ALA A 71 -0.55 -9.47 -0.48
N ARG A 72 -1.26 -9.35 0.64
CA ARG A 72 -2.72 -9.43 0.66
C ARG A 72 -3.36 -8.25 -0.09
N ILE A 73 -2.87 -7.03 0.10
CA ILE A 73 -3.29 -5.86 -0.68
C ILE A 73 -3.17 -6.13 -2.18
N LEU A 74 -2.02 -6.65 -2.62
CA LEU A 74 -1.76 -6.92 -4.03
C LEU A 74 -2.72 -7.97 -4.61
N GLN A 75 -3.01 -9.05 -3.84
CA GLN A 75 -3.99 -10.07 -4.21
C GLN A 75 -5.40 -9.51 -4.33
N GLU A 76 -5.88 -8.80 -3.31
CA GLU A 76 -7.24 -8.26 -3.29
C GLU A 76 -7.47 -7.19 -4.36
N LEU A 77 -6.46 -6.39 -4.65
CA LEU A 77 -6.51 -5.42 -5.73
C LEU A 77 -6.50 -6.08 -7.12
N ALA A 78 -5.88 -7.25 -7.30
CA ALA A 78 -5.80 -7.98 -8.58
C ALA A 78 -5.50 -7.05 -9.78
N VAL A 79 -4.45 -6.22 -9.64
CA VAL A 79 -4.09 -5.17 -10.61
C VAL A 79 -3.75 -5.76 -11.97
N LYS A 80 -4.24 -5.13 -13.05
CA LYS A 80 -4.06 -5.57 -14.44
C LYS A 80 -3.09 -4.65 -15.19
N LYS A 81 -2.41 -5.19 -16.19
CA LYS A 81 -1.42 -4.49 -17.03
C LYS A 81 -1.93 -3.23 -17.76
N SER A 82 -3.23 -3.05 -17.87
CA SER A 82 -3.83 -1.87 -18.51
C SER A 82 -4.24 -0.79 -17.50
N GLU A 83 -4.08 -1.02 -16.21
CA GLU A 83 -4.67 -0.18 -15.16
C GLU A 83 -3.71 0.88 -14.62
N HIS A 84 -4.26 2.06 -14.36
CA HIS A 84 -3.61 3.17 -13.66
C HIS A 84 -3.94 3.13 -12.19
N VAL A 85 -2.90 3.19 -11.37
CA VAL A 85 -2.98 3.07 -9.91
C VAL A 85 -2.65 4.40 -9.25
N LEU A 86 -3.45 4.82 -8.26
CA LEU A 86 -3.07 5.81 -7.27
C LEU A 86 -2.64 5.09 -5.99
N GLU A 87 -1.45 5.36 -5.52
CA GLU A 87 -0.98 4.94 -4.19
C GLU A 87 -0.85 6.17 -3.30
N VAL A 88 -1.45 6.12 -2.11
CA VAL A 88 -1.37 7.17 -1.09
C VAL A 88 -0.45 6.71 0.03
N GLY A 89 0.75 7.27 0.08
CA GLY A 89 1.84 6.90 0.97
C GLY A 89 2.85 5.98 0.30
N THR A 90 3.92 6.54 -0.26
CA THR A 90 4.99 5.79 -0.95
C THR A 90 5.88 5.04 0.05
N GLY A 91 6.24 5.69 1.15
CA GLY A 91 7.14 5.14 2.16
C GLY A 91 8.46 4.65 1.56
N SER A 92 8.70 3.33 1.62
CA SER A 92 9.90 2.70 1.04
C SER A 92 9.88 2.57 -0.49
N GLY A 93 8.71 2.68 -1.12
CA GLY A 93 8.49 2.38 -2.53
C GLY A 93 8.33 0.88 -2.84
N TYR A 94 8.29 -0.01 -1.85
CA TYR A 94 8.16 -1.45 -2.10
C TYR A 94 6.80 -1.82 -2.67
N LEU A 95 5.71 -1.37 -2.05
CA LEU A 95 4.37 -1.61 -2.60
C LEU A 95 4.21 -0.93 -3.96
N THR A 96 4.77 0.29 -4.15
CA THR A 96 4.82 0.96 -5.46
C THR A 96 5.45 0.06 -6.52
N ALA A 97 6.58 -0.59 -6.22
CA ALA A 97 7.28 -1.50 -7.14
C ALA A 97 6.43 -2.74 -7.46
N LEU A 98 5.76 -3.33 -6.45
CA LEU A 98 4.85 -4.46 -6.65
C LEU A 98 3.65 -4.08 -7.54
N LEU A 99 3.04 -2.92 -7.29
CA LEU A 99 1.94 -2.40 -8.10
C LEU A 99 2.38 -2.08 -9.53
N ALA A 100 3.55 -1.47 -9.71
CA ALA A 100 4.13 -1.18 -11.02
C ALA A 100 4.42 -2.45 -11.84
N ALA A 101 4.89 -3.50 -11.18
CA ALA A 101 5.10 -4.80 -11.83
C ALA A 101 3.81 -5.44 -12.34
N ARG A 102 2.65 -5.09 -11.81
CA ARG A 102 1.32 -5.59 -12.22
C ARG A 102 0.56 -4.60 -13.10
N GLY A 103 0.66 -3.29 -12.82
CA GLY A 103 -0.10 -2.24 -13.47
C GLY A 103 0.49 -1.70 -14.77
N HIS A 104 -0.23 -0.77 -15.37
CA HIS A 104 0.25 0.04 -16.48
C HIS A 104 1.15 1.17 -15.97
N TYR A 105 0.65 1.94 -15.00
CA TYR A 105 1.36 3.04 -14.39
C TYR A 105 0.91 3.30 -12.96
N VAL A 106 1.86 3.64 -12.06
CA VAL A 106 1.57 3.98 -10.67
C VAL A 106 1.87 5.46 -10.41
N HIS A 107 0.87 6.18 -9.94
CA HIS A 107 1.01 7.51 -9.38
C HIS A 107 1.04 7.38 -7.86
N SER A 108 2.23 7.44 -7.28
CA SER A 108 2.41 7.38 -5.83
C SER A 108 2.55 8.80 -5.26
N VAL A 109 1.87 9.08 -4.15
CA VAL A 109 1.89 10.39 -3.50
C VAL A 109 2.41 10.23 -2.08
N GLU A 110 3.43 11.02 -1.74
CA GLU A 110 4.06 10.98 -0.43
C GLU A 110 4.06 12.38 0.19
N ILE A 111 3.61 12.47 1.45
CA ILE A 111 3.53 13.76 2.16
C ILE A 111 4.87 14.19 2.75
N SER A 112 5.75 13.24 3.06
CA SER A 112 7.07 13.50 3.62
C SER A 112 8.13 13.69 2.53
N PRO A 113 8.79 14.86 2.42
CA PRO A 113 9.88 15.04 1.45
C PRO A 113 11.01 14.02 1.62
N LYS A 114 11.29 13.61 2.87
CA LYS A 114 12.32 12.63 3.21
C LYS A 114 11.96 11.25 2.67
N LEU A 115 10.71 10.79 2.90
CA LEU A 115 10.26 9.48 2.42
C LEU A 115 10.05 9.47 0.92
N LYS A 116 9.59 10.58 0.32
CA LYS A 116 9.56 10.73 -1.13
C LYS A 116 10.93 10.46 -1.75
N ALA A 117 11.97 11.14 -1.27
CA ALA A 117 13.33 10.96 -1.80
C ALA A 117 13.84 9.52 -1.58
N PHE A 118 13.53 8.91 -0.44
CA PHE A 118 13.90 7.53 -0.15
C PHE A 118 13.20 6.53 -1.06
N GLY A 119 11.88 6.66 -1.23
CA GLY A 119 11.11 5.80 -2.13
C GLY A 119 11.53 5.93 -3.60
N GLU A 120 11.73 7.17 -4.10
CA GLU A 120 12.22 7.42 -5.46
C GLU A 120 13.57 6.76 -5.72
N GLU A 121 14.51 6.88 -4.79
CA GLU A 121 15.84 6.26 -4.93
C GLU A 121 15.75 4.72 -4.93
N ASN A 122 14.88 4.14 -4.10
CA ASN A 122 14.67 2.71 -4.09
C ASN A 122 14.04 2.22 -5.41
N LEU A 123 13.02 2.91 -5.93
CA LEU A 123 12.38 2.60 -7.21
C LEU A 123 13.39 2.70 -8.37
N ARG A 124 14.21 3.76 -8.39
CA ARG A 124 15.26 3.94 -9.39
C ARG A 124 16.28 2.79 -9.36
N ARG A 125 16.73 2.37 -8.16
CA ARG A 125 17.65 1.22 -8.00
C ARG A 125 17.00 -0.09 -8.40
N GLY A 126 15.71 -0.24 -8.14
CA GLY A 126 14.92 -1.41 -8.54
C GLY A 126 14.56 -1.44 -10.04
N GLY A 127 14.93 -0.41 -10.82
CA GLY A 127 14.65 -0.34 -12.26
C GLY A 127 13.15 -0.16 -12.57
N VAL A 128 12.39 0.46 -11.68
CA VAL A 128 10.97 0.73 -11.88
C VAL A 128 10.81 2.00 -12.72
N GLU A 129 10.32 1.86 -13.96
CA GLU A 129 10.19 2.95 -14.93
C GLU A 129 8.75 3.47 -15.09
N ASN A 130 7.75 2.66 -14.70
CA ASN A 130 6.33 2.96 -14.84
C ASN A 130 5.68 3.40 -13.51
N ALA A 131 6.42 4.15 -12.70
CA ALA A 131 5.91 4.79 -11.49
C ALA A 131 6.50 6.20 -11.33
N THR A 132 5.73 7.10 -10.73
CA THR A 132 6.20 8.42 -10.27
C THR A 132 5.82 8.64 -8.82
N VAL A 133 6.71 9.28 -8.07
CA VAL A 133 6.42 9.71 -6.70
C VAL A 133 6.27 11.23 -6.68
N GLN A 134 5.09 11.70 -6.29
CA GLN A 134 4.76 13.11 -6.19
C GLN A 134 4.72 13.53 -4.71
N LEU A 135 5.27 14.72 -4.41
CA LEU A 135 5.15 15.30 -3.08
C LEU A 135 3.77 15.93 -2.92
N GLY A 136 3.03 15.53 -1.91
CA GLY A 136 1.71 16.10 -1.65
C GLY A 136 0.92 15.35 -0.58
N ASP A 137 -0.26 15.88 -0.29
CA ASP A 137 -1.23 15.25 0.61
C ASP A 137 -2.39 14.69 -0.22
N ALA A 138 -2.49 13.38 -0.25
CA ALA A 138 -3.55 12.65 -0.96
C ALA A 138 -4.52 11.93 -0.01
N ALA A 139 -4.45 12.18 1.30
CA ALA A 139 -5.32 11.52 2.28
C ALA A 139 -6.81 11.71 1.99
N GLN A 140 -7.19 12.81 1.33
CA GLN A 140 -8.57 13.11 0.93
C GLN A 140 -8.76 13.14 -0.60
N GLY A 141 -7.82 12.59 -1.37
CA GLY A 141 -7.90 12.45 -2.82
C GLY A 141 -6.77 13.13 -3.56
N TRP A 142 -6.56 12.70 -4.82
CA TRP A 142 -5.55 13.23 -5.73
C TRP A 142 -6.09 13.30 -7.15
N ARG A 143 -6.48 14.50 -7.60
CA ARG A 143 -7.22 14.69 -8.85
C ARG A 143 -6.36 14.71 -10.12
N THR A 144 -5.05 14.87 -9.97
CA THR A 144 -4.14 15.16 -11.09
C THR A 144 -4.24 14.17 -12.25
N HIS A 145 -4.48 12.89 -11.95
CA HIS A 145 -4.57 11.83 -12.96
C HIS A 145 -5.87 11.02 -12.86
N ALA A 146 -6.85 11.54 -12.09
CA ALA A 146 -8.16 10.89 -11.98
C ALA A 146 -8.94 10.92 -13.32
N PRO A 147 -9.83 9.93 -13.56
CA PRO A 147 -10.18 8.84 -12.68
C PRO A 147 -9.20 7.65 -12.75
N TYR A 148 -9.08 6.91 -11.65
CA TYR A 148 -8.18 5.77 -11.49
C TYR A 148 -8.90 4.43 -11.64
N ASP A 149 -8.18 3.42 -12.11
CA ASP A 149 -8.67 2.03 -12.10
C ASP A 149 -8.52 1.42 -10.69
N VAL A 150 -7.46 1.80 -9.99
CA VAL A 150 -7.14 1.30 -8.65
C VAL A 150 -6.66 2.45 -7.75
N ILE A 151 -7.13 2.45 -6.51
CA ILE A 151 -6.60 3.32 -5.45
C ILE A 151 -6.20 2.44 -4.27
N VAL A 152 -5.04 2.71 -3.65
CA VAL A 152 -4.59 2.05 -2.43
C VAL A 152 -4.13 3.05 -1.40
N LEU A 153 -4.64 2.92 -0.18
CA LEU A 153 -4.16 3.66 0.98
C LEU A 153 -3.20 2.77 1.76
N THR A 154 -2.00 3.24 1.98
CA THR A 154 -0.94 2.49 2.72
C THR A 154 -0.91 2.80 4.21
N GLY A 155 -1.83 3.61 4.68
CA GLY A 155 -2.14 3.87 6.07
C GLY A 155 -3.65 3.83 6.29
N SER A 156 -4.08 3.76 7.56
CA SER A 156 -5.50 3.72 7.87
C SER A 156 -6.16 5.10 7.79
N THR A 157 -7.48 5.09 7.78
CA THR A 157 -8.32 6.28 7.90
C THR A 157 -9.52 5.97 8.81
N PRO A 158 -9.83 6.81 9.82
CA PRO A 158 -11.02 6.61 10.66
C PRO A 158 -12.32 6.59 9.85
N ILE A 159 -12.38 7.45 8.83
CA ILE A 159 -13.51 7.53 7.89
C ILE A 159 -12.95 7.51 6.47
N LEU A 160 -13.53 6.68 5.60
CA LEU A 160 -13.18 6.66 4.19
C LEU A 160 -13.65 7.95 3.49
N PRO A 161 -12.73 8.76 2.91
CA PRO A 161 -13.11 9.98 2.20
C PRO A 161 -13.88 9.66 0.91
N GLN A 162 -15.09 10.18 0.79
CA GLN A 162 -15.91 10.03 -0.43
C GLN A 162 -15.22 10.57 -1.68
N THR A 163 -14.38 11.59 -1.51
CA THR A 163 -13.59 12.17 -2.61
C THR A 163 -12.66 11.16 -3.28
N LEU A 164 -12.14 10.17 -2.55
CA LEU A 164 -11.34 9.08 -3.12
C LEU A 164 -12.22 8.12 -3.93
N VAL A 165 -13.37 7.74 -3.40
CA VAL A 165 -14.33 6.85 -4.09
C VAL A 165 -14.80 7.46 -5.40
N LEU A 166 -15.07 8.77 -5.42
CA LEU A 166 -15.47 9.51 -6.61
C LEU A 166 -14.37 9.67 -7.68
N GLN A 167 -13.12 9.34 -7.33
CA GLN A 167 -12.00 9.32 -8.27
C GLN A 167 -11.77 7.96 -8.91
N LEU A 168 -12.60 6.96 -8.60
CA LEU A 168 -12.58 5.67 -9.28
C LEU A 168 -13.31 5.72 -10.62
N LYS A 169 -12.78 4.99 -11.59
CA LYS A 169 -13.53 4.64 -12.82
C LYS A 169 -14.66 3.67 -12.49
N ALA A 170 -15.64 3.56 -13.38
CA ALA A 170 -16.60 2.46 -13.32
C ALA A 170 -15.86 1.11 -13.40
N GLY A 171 -16.13 0.20 -12.46
CA GLY A 171 -15.38 -1.05 -12.28
C GLY A 171 -14.03 -0.89 -11.56
N GLY A 172 -13.63 0.33 -11.23
CA GLY A 172 -12.43 0.61 -10.43
C GLY A 172 -12.64 0.24 -8.97
N ARG A 173 -11.53 0.08 -8.23
CA ARG A 173 -11.57 -0.36 -6.84
C ARG A 173 -10.54 0.36 -5.97
N LEU A 174 -10.89 0.49 -4.69
CA LEU A 174 -10.07 1.13 -3.67
C LEU A 174 -9.86 0.16 -2.50
N PHE A 175 -8.61 0.00 -2.09
CA PHE A 175 -8.26 -0.68 -0.84
C PHE A 175 -7.95 0.36 0.25
N ALA A 176 -8.55 0.19 1.42
CA ALA A 176 -8.29 1.00 2.60
C ALA A 176 -8.42 0.17 3.88
N VAL A 177 -7.66 0.54 4.91
CA VAL A 177 -7.92 0.10 6.28
C VAL A 177 -8.70 1.19 6.98
N VAL A 178 -9.91 0.87 7.44
CA VAL A 178 -10.87 1.84 7.98
C VAL A 178 -11.18 1.54 9.44
N GLY A 179 -11.23 2.58 10.26
CA GLY A 179 -11.54 2.50 11.68
C GLY A 179 -10.45 3.13 12.56
N ASP A 180 -10.66 3.03 13.86
CA ASP A 180 -9.73 3.46 14.89
C ASP A 180 -9.26 2.25 15.72
N PRO A 181 -8.00 2.23 16.21
CA PRO A 181 -7.53 1.18 17.08
C PRO A 181 -8.44 0.98 18.30
N PRO A 182 -8.66 -0.25 18.78
CA PRO A 182 -8.03 -1.50 18.32
C PRO A 182 -8.80 -2.21 17.20
N VAL A 183 -9.89 -1.67 16.69
CA VAL A 183 -10.77 -2.32 15.72
C VAL A 183 -10.72 -1.58 14.38
N MET A 184 -9.93 -2.12 13.46
CA MET A 184 -9.82 -1.64 12.08
C MET A 184 -10.04 -2.78 11.10
N GLU A 185 -10.65 -2.48 9.96
CA GLU A 185 -10.95 -3.45 8.90
C GLU A 185 -10.31 -3.02 7.58
N ALA A 186 -9.62 -3.95 6.96
CA ALA A 186 -9.22 -3.83 5.57
C ALA A 186 -10.46 -4.03 4.69
N ARG A 187 -10.70 -3.07 3.78
CA ARG A 187 -11.88 -3.02 2.92
C ARG A 187 -11.51 -2.85 1.46
N LEU A 188 -12.28 -3.53 0.60
CA LEU A 188 -12.26 -3.30 -0.84
C LEU A 188 -13.56 -2.62 -1.25
N ILE A 189 -13.44 -1.41 -1.78
CA ILE A 189 -14.57 -0.63 -2.29
C ILE A 189 -14.52 -0.66 -3.81
N THR A 190 -15.56 -1.20 -4.45
CA THR A 190 -15.67 -1.31 -5.91
C THR A 190 -16.72 -0.36 -6.44
N CYS A 191 -16.37 0.48 -7.40
CA CYS A 191 -17.31 1.34 -8.09
C CYS A 191 -18.13 0.51 -9.10
N VAL A 192 -19.42 0.31 -8.82
CA VAL A 192 -20.33 -0.52 -9.66
C VAL A 192 -21.13 0.31 -10.66
N GLY A 193 -21.04 1.63 -10.60
CA GLY A 193 -21.73 2.57 -11.48
C GLY A 193 -21.63 4.00 -10.95
N GLU A 194 -22.20 4.94 -11.68
CA GLU A 194 -22.15 6.36 -11.31
C GLU A 194 -22.77 6.60 -9.93
N GLY A 195 -21.93 7.05 -8.98
CA GLY A 195 -22.35 7.30 -7.59
C GLY A 195 -22.65 6.05 -6.76
N SER A 196 -22.47 4.84 -7.30
CA SER A 196 -22.76 3.58 -6.62
C SER A 196 -21.50 2.76 -6.40
N HIS A 197 -21.33 2.22 -5.21
CA HIS A 197 -20.19 1.38 -4.85
C HIS A 197 -20.61 0.21 -3.94
N HIS A 198 -19.86 -0.88 -4.03
CA HIS A 198 -19.97 -2.05 -3.17
C HIS A 198 -18.76 -2.12 -2.27
N THR A 199 -18.95 -2.37 -0.98
CA THR A 199 -17.88 -2.55 0.00
C THR A 199 -17.83 -4.01 0.45
N THR A 200 -16.62 -4.58 0.43
CA THR A 200 -16.34 -5.91 0.96
C THR A 200 -15.36 -5.76 2.11
N ASP A 201 -15.69 -6.23 3.29
CA ASP A 201 -14.78 -6.36 4.42
C ASP A 201 -13.90 -7.60 4.17
N LEU A 202 -12.58 -7.44 4.27
CA LEU A 202 -11.61 -8.47 3.88
C LEU A 202 -11.02 -9.18 5.10
N PHE A 203 -10.41 -8.43 6.02
CA PHE A 203 -9.77 -8.95 7.22
C PHE A 203 -9.52 -7.83 8.24
N GLU A 204 -9.40 -8.22 9.49
CA GLU A 204 -9.02 -7.30 10.57
C GLU A 204 -7.51 -7.07 10.58
N THR A 205 -7.10 -5.81 10.74
CA THR A 205 -5.69 -5.41 10.85
C THR A 205 -5.61 -4.05 11.52
N CYS A 206 -4.42 -3.67 11.98
CA CYS A 206 -4.15 -2.32 12.45
C CYS A 206 -3.02 -1.71 11.63
N LEU A 207 -3.26 -0.53 11.08
CA LEU A 207 -2.22 0.30 10.46
C LEU A 207 -2.23 1.68 11.12
N ALA A 208 -1.07 2.31 11.18
CA ALA A 208 -0.99 3.71 11.57
C ALA A 208 -1.80 4.58 10.60
N PRO A 209 -2.48 5.62 11.09
CA PRO A 209 -3.31 6.47 10.24
C PRO A 209 -2.46 7.30 9.27
N LEU A 210 -2.99 7.55 8.08
CA LEU A 210 -2.43 8.54 7.17
C LEU A 210 -2.38 9.91 7.86
N LYS A 211 -1.32 10.66 7.62
CA LYS A 211 -1.27 12.07 8.03
C LYS A 211 -2.44 12.81 7.39
N ASN A 212 -3.15 13.62 8.16
CA ASN A 212 -4.34 14.36 7.74
C ASN A 212 -5.54 13.48 7.29
N ALA A 213 -5.59 12.22 7.73
CA ALA A 213 -6.76 11.37 7.54
C ALA A 213 -8.02 12.04 8.09
N LEU A 214 -9.15 11.84 7.38
CA LEU A 214 -10.44 12.41 7.77
C LEU A 214 -10.87 11.91 9.15
N GLN A 215 -11.16 12.82 10.06
CA GLN A 215 -11.58 12.50 11.41
C GLN A 215 -13.10 12.57 11.55
N PRO A 216 -13.72 11.67 12.34
CA PRO A 216 -15.14 11.80 12.67
C PRO A 216 -15.40 13.09 13.47
N ALA A 217 -16.58 13.68 13.25
CA ALA A 217 -17.00 14.79 14.09
C ALA A 217 -17.09 14.30 15.56
N ARG A 218 -16.26 14.86 16.42
CA ARG A 218 -16.30 14.57 17.86
C ARG A 218 -17.32 15.50 18.50
N PHE A 219 -18.21 14.92 19.31
CA PHE A 219 -19.08 15.73 20.17
C PHE A 219 -18.19 16.40 21.23
N GLU A 220 -18.14 17.72 21.21
CA GLU A 220 -17.63 18.54 22.33
C GLU A 220 -18.82 18.78 23.27
N PHE A 221 -18.67 18.41 24.55
CA PHE A 221 -19.63 18.65 25.61
C PHE A 221 -19.32 19.98 26.28
#